data_b7d0241435660678fe85990586a0f64c
#
_entry.id   b7d0241435660678fe85990586a0f64c
#
_cell.length_a   1.000
_cell.length_b   1.000
_cell.length_c   1.000
_cell.angle_alpha   90.00
_cell.angle_beta   90.00
_cell.angle_gamma   90.00
#
_symmetry.space_group_name_H-M   'P 1'
#
loop_
_entity.id
_entity.type
_entity.pdbx_description
1 polymer ?
#
loop_
_entity_poly.entity_id
_entity_poly.type
_entity_poly.pdbx_seq_one_letter_code
_entity_poly.pdbx_strand_id
1 'polypeptide(L)'
;MKSKLVLFLFTLICGVSVAQTKVGTINSDYIINLMPESKVVVRQSQKYGKKLDSSFAIKMNEYKAKVDDYNKREKEMGELEKKTIGNEIAALQDDIRRYQDNGTKLMQLKQNELMRPLYKKLNEAIDAVAKANGFTQILTTTGNQFAYVDMKFDITKLVMDKLGVKEPEQPKK
;
A
#
# COMPACT_ATOMS: atom_id res chain seq x y z
N MET A 1 -5.85 -25.26 -63.01
CA MET A 1 -5.05 -25.90 -61.94
C MET A 1 -4.29 -24.87 -61.09
N LYS A 2 -3.73 -23.82 -61.69
CA LYS A 2 -2.95 -22.78 -60.96
C LYS A 2 -3.78 -21.99 -59.90
N SER A 3 -5.07 -21.69 -60.15
CA SER A 3 -5.91 -20.95 -59.19
C SER A 3 -6.27 -21.77 -57.92
N LYS A 4 -6.43 -23.10 -58.06
CA LYS A 4 -6.69 -23.99 -56.90
C LYS A 4 -5.47 -24.13 -56.02
N LEU A 5 -4.26 -24.09 -56.59
CA LEU A 5 -3.01 -24.11 -55.86
C LEU A 5 -2.77 -22.84 -55.04
N VAL A 6 -3.13 -21.67 -55.60
CA VAL A 6 -3.04 -20.36 -54.90
C VAL A 6 -4.07 -20.31 -53.77
N LEU A 7 -5.28 -20.83 -53.98
CA LEU A 7 -6.29 -20.89 -52.91
C LEU A 7 -5.86 -21.79 -51.76
N PHE A 8 -5.22 -22.92 -52.05
CA PHE A 8 -4.69 -23.85 -51.05
C PHE A 8 -3.51 -23.27 -50.29
N LEU A 9 -2.64 -22.48 -50.94
CA LEU A 9 -1.53 -21.78 -50.31
C LEU A 9 -2.04 -20.65 -49.39
N PHE A 10 -3.14 -19.97 -49.77
CA PHE A 10 -3.70 -18.91 -48.94
C PHE A 10 -4.42 -19.44 -47.70
N THR A 11 -5.05 -20.63 -47.75
CA THR A 11 -5.62 -21.29 -46.57
C THR A 11 -4.56 -21.80 -45.59
N LEU A 12 -3.36 -22.15 -46.05
CA LEU A 12 -2.27 -22.62 -45.20
C LEU A 12 -1.65 -21.46 -44.36
N ILE A 13 -1.71 -20.21 -44.85
CA ILE A 13 -1.15 -19.04 -44.16
C ILE A 13 -2.07 -18.52 -43.05
N CYS A 14 -3.39 -18.74 -43.15
CA CYS A 14 -4.37 -18.34 -42.14
C CYS A 14 -4.37 -19.21 -40.85
N GLY A 15 -3.71 -20.37 -40.88
CA GLY A 15 -3.75 -21.35 -39.77
C GLY A 15 -2.78 -21.12 -38.61
N VAL A 16 -1.88 -20.12 -38.65
CA VAL A 16 -0.76 -20.04 -37.68
C VAL A 16 -0.86 -18.83 -36.74
N SER A 17 -1.99 -18.13 -36.72
CA SER A 17 -2.21 -17.08 -35.73
C SER A 17 -2.70 -17.69 -34.39
N VAL A 18 -1.87 -18.54 -33.79
CA VAL A 18 -2.04 -18.88 -32.36
C VAL A 18 -1.60 -17.66 -31.59
N ALA A 19 -2.54 -16.85 -31.16
CA ALA A 19 -2.29 -15.81 -30.16
C ALA A 19 -1.85 -16.50 -28.87
N GLN A 20 -0.57 -16.82 -28.76
CA GLN A 20 -0.01 -17.45 -27.55
C GLN A 20 -0.07 -16.42 -26.43
N THR A 21 -1.06 -16.60 -25.55
CA THR A 21 -1.11 -15.84 -24.29
C THR A 21 0.10 -16.24 -23.45
N LYS A 22 1.08 -15.35 -23.35
CA LYS A 22 2.23 -15.53 -22.49
C LYS A 22 1.96 -14.91 -21.14
N VAL A 23 1.75 -15.73 -20.13
CA VAL A 23 1.52 -15.31 -18.75
C VAL A 23 2.81 -15.42 -17.96
N GLY A 24 3.15 -14.36 -17.25
CA GLY A 24 4.28 -14.35 -16.31
C GLY A 24 3.82 -14.13 -14.87
N THR A 25 4.77 -14.27 -13.94
CA THR A 25 4.56 -14.00 -12.52
C THR A 25 5.57 -13.00 -11.99
N ILE A 26 5.23 -12.36 -10.87
CA ILE A 26 6.08 -11.40 -10.18
C ILE A 26 5.82 -11.40 -8.68
N ASN A 27 6.86 -11.24 -7.87
CA ASN A 27 6.75 -10.95 -6.45
C ASN A 27 6.89 -9.43 -6.22
N SER A 28 5.78 -8.72 -6.36
CA SER A 28 5.73 -7.25 -6.24
C SER A 28 6.14 -6.75 -4.86
N ASP A 29 5.71 -7.43 -3.79
CA ASP A 29 6.02 -7.02 -2.42
C ASP A 29 7.51 -7.20 -2.09
N TYR A 30 8.11 -8.27 -2.60
CA TYR A 30 9.55 -8.47 -2.48
C TYR A 30 10.33 -7.30 -3.08
N ILE A 31 9.98 -6.89 -4.29
CA ILE A 31 10.62 -5.75 -4.96
C ILE A 31 10.42 -4.46 -4.17
N ILE A 32 9.17 -4.14 -3.78
CA ILE A 32 8.86 -2.93 -3.02
C ILE A 32 9.66 -2.87 -1.72
N ASN A 33 9.76 -3.98 -0.99
CA ASN A 33 10.52 -4.03 0.26
C ASN A 33 12.02 -3.77 0.06
N LEU A 34 12.57 -4.11 -1.10
CA LEU A 34 13.97 -3.87 -1.44
C LEU A 34 14.23 -2.48 -2.04
N MET A 35 13.21 -1.78 -2.51
CA MET A 35 13.37 -0.41 -3.04
C MET A 35 13.90 0.53 -1.96
N PRO A 36 14.93 1.37 -2.25
CA PRO A 36 15.47 2.33 -1.27
C PRO A 36 14.42 3.29 -0.73
N GLU A 37 13.45 3.65 -1.55
CA GLU A 37 12.33 4.53 -1.22
C GLU A 37 11.43 3.97 -0.11
N SER A 38 11.34 2.63 0.04
CA SER A 38 10.55 1.99 1.11
C SER A 38 11.01 2.41 2.50
N LYS A 39 12.32 2.60 2.70
CA LYS A 39 12.88 3.10 3.97
C LYS A 39 12.40 4.53 4.27
N VAL A 40 12.21 5.33 3.22
CA VAL A 40 11.68 6.70 3.36
C VAL A 40 10.21 6.65 3.77
N VAL A 41 9.42 5.75 3.16
CA VAL A 41 8.01 5.54 3.51
C VAL A 41 7.88 5.14 4.98
N VAL A 42 8.65 4.15 5.44
CA VAL A 42 8.64 3.71 6.85
C VAL A 42 8.93 4.87 7.79
N ARG A 43 10.00 5.63 7.53
CA ARG A 43 10.39 6.78 8.35
C ARG A 43 9.32 7.88 8.38
N GLN A 44 8.72 8.20 7.23
CA GLN A 44 7.68 9.22 7.16
C GLN A 44 6.38 8.76 7.83
N SER A 45 6.02 7.49 7.69
CA SER A 45 4.88 6.89 8.40
C SER A 45 5.07 6.94 9.91
N GLN A 46 6.27 6.58 10.40
CA GLN A 46 6.59 6.66 11.83
C GLN A 46 6.55 8.11 12.35
N LYS A 47 7.07 9.07 11.57
CA LYS A 47 6.99 10.50 11.93
C LYS A 47 5.55 10.98 12.01
N TYR A 48 4.70 10.54 11.09
CA TYR A 48 3.29 10.88 11.09
C TYR A 48 2.56 10.26 12.29
N GLY A 49 2.83 8.99 12.62
CA GLY A 49 2.31 8.33 13.82
C GLY A 49 2.65 9.09 15.09
N LYS A 50 3.93 9.44 15.28
CA LYS A 50 4.37 10.27 16.43
C LYS A 50 3.63 11.60 16.52
N LYS A 51 3.32 12.24 15.37
CA LYS A 51 2.52 13.48 15.36
C LYS A 51 1.09 13.24 15.84
N LEU A 52 0.46 12.14 15.41
CA LEU A 52 -0.88 11.76 15.88
C LEU A 52 -0.88 11.47 17.39
N ASP A 53 0.11 10.71 17.88
CA ASP A 53 0.25 10.40 19.30
C ASP A 53 0.43 11.67 20.15
N SER A 54 1.25 12.62 19.69
CA SER A 54 1.46 13.89 20.37
C SER A 54 0.18 14.73 20.43
N SER A 55 -0.58 14.78 19.34
CA SER A 55 -1.86 15.49 19.30
C SER A 55 -2.90 14.84 20.20
N PHE A 56 -2.91 13.50 20.26
CA PHE A 56 -3.75 12.76 21.18
C PHE A 56 -3.40 13.03 22.65
N ALA A 57 -2.10 13.05 22.99
CA ALA A 57 -1.64 13.35 24.33
C ALA A 57 -2.05 14.75 24.80
N ILE A 58 -2.03 15.76 23.92
CA ILE A 58 -2.50 17.11 24.21
C ILE A 58 -3.98 17.08 24.59
N LYS A 59 -4.83 16.44 23.77
CA LYS A 59 -6.27 16.32 24.04
C LYS A 59 -6.58 15.57 25.34
N MET A 60 -5.84 14.52 25.63
CA MET A 60 -5.95 13.76 26.88
C MET A 60 -5.58 14.60 28.10
N ASN A 61 -4.53 15.41 27.99
CA ASN A 61 -4.11 16.29 29.09
C ASN A 61 -5.14 17.40 29.34
N GLU A 62 -5.70 17.97 28.29
CA GLU A 62 -6.79 18.96 28.39
C GLU A 62 -8.03 18.38 29.10
N TYR A 63 -8.45 17.18 28.67
CA TYR A 63 -9.55 16.47 29.32
C TYR A 63 -9.28 16.20 30.80
N LYS A 64 -8.11 15.66 31.14
CA LYS A 64 -7.73 15.38 32.54
C LYS A 64 -7.70 16.66 33.38
N ALA A 65 -7.10 17.73 32.88
CA ALA A 65 -7.05 19.00 33.59
C ALA A 65 -8.45 19.57 33.88
N LYS A 66 -9.36 19.42 32.91
CA LYS A 66 -10.75 19.89 33.07
C LYS A 66 -11.54 19.05 34.06
N VAL A 67 -11.36 17.73 34.05
CA VAL A 67 -11.96 16.81 35.05
C VAL A 67 -11.41 17.09 36.45
N ASP A 68 -10.11 17.30 36.57
CA ASP A 68 -9.47 17.60 37.86
C ASP A 68 -9.96 18.95 38.43
N ASP A 69 -10.09 19.99 37.59
CA ASP A 69 -10.62 21.27 37.99
C ASP A 69 -12.09 21.15 38.44
N TYR A 70 -12.91 20.45 37.65
CA TYR A 70 -14.30 20.16 38.03
C TYR A 70 -14.40 19.52 39.41
N ASN A 71 -13.65 18.42 39.63
CA ASN A 71 -13.69 17.67 40.88
C ASN A 71 -13.25 18.51 42.10
N LYS A 72 -12.30 19.42 41.94
CA LYS A 72 -11.83 20.31 43.01
C LYS A 72 -12.87 21.34 43.37
N ARG A 73 -13.59 21.86 42.40
CA ARG A 73 -14.52 23.02 42.58
C ARG A 73 -15.97 22.60 42.64
N GLU A 74 -16.34 21.35 42.44
CA GLU A 74 -17.70 20.85 42.33
C GLU A 74 -18.60 21.33 43.49
N LYS A 75 -18.06 21.31 44.73
CA LYS A 75 -18.83 21.72 45.93
C LYS A 75 -19.15 23.22 46.01
N GLU A 76 -18.36 24.04 45.30
CA GLU A 76 -18.46 25.49 45.29
C GLU A 76 -19.24 26.01 44.08
N MET A 77 -19.45 25.16 43.05
CA MET A 77 -20.11 25.49 41.80
C MET A 77 -21.63 25.53 41.95
N GLY A 78 -22.27 26.52 41.29
CA GLY A 78 -23.69 26.52 41.08
C GLY A 78 -24.17 25.49 40.03
N GLU A 79 -25.45 25.13 40.07
CA GLU A 79 -26.01 24.08 39.19
C GLU A 79 -25.80 24.36 37.68
N LEU A 80 -25.89 25.61 37.26
CA LEU A 80 -25.65 26.00 35.86
C LEU A 80 -24.20 25.80 35.46
N GLU A 81 -23.24 26.15 36.33
CA GLU A 81 -21.82 25.98 36.09
C GLU A 81 -21.44 24.51 36.00
N LYS A 82 -21.95 23.67 36.93
CA LYS A 82 -21.77 22.20 36.90
C LYS A 82 -22.25 21.61 35.59
N LYS A 83 -23.44 22.00 35.13
CA LYS A 83 -24.01 21.53 33.87
C LYS A 83 -23.15 21.96 32.68
N THR A 84 -22.67 23.19 32.66
CA THR A 84 -21.84 23.72 31.57
C THR A 84 -20.54 22.98 31.47
N ILE A 85 -19.78 22.85 32.58
CA ILE A 85 -18.49 22.17 32.60
C ILE A 85 -18.68 20.66 32.35
N GLY A 86 -19.73 20.05 32.88
CA GLY A 86 -20.06 18.65 32.58
C GLY A 86 -20.26 18.38 31.08
N ASN A 87 -20.96 19.27 30.38
CA ASN A 87 -21.15 19.19 28.95
C ASN A 87 -19.83 19.36 28.17
N GLU A 88 -18.95 20.25 28.64
CA GLU A 88 -17.63 20.45 28.02
C GLU A 88 -16.72 19.21 28.20
N ILE A 89 -16.75 18.60 29.39
CA ILE A 89 -16.03 17.33 29.66
C ILE A 89 -16.54 16.22 28.75
N ALA A 90 -17.87 16.09 28.61
CA ALA A 90 -18.47 15.10 27.72
C ALA A 90 -18.09 15.34 26.24
N ALA A 91 -18.05 16.59 25.80
CA ALA A 91 -17.64 16.96 24.45
C ALA A 91 -16.16 16.61 24.19
N LEU A 92 -15.27 16.89 25.15
CA LEU A 92 -13.85 16.52 25.07
C LEU A 92 -13.67 14.98 25.01
N GLN A 93 -14.44 14.25 25.82
CA GLN A 93 -14.39 12.77 25.81
C GLN A 93 -14.83 12.21 24.44
N ASP A 94 -15.88 12.78 23.86
CA ASP A 94 -16.36 12.38 22.54
C ASP A 94 -15.35 12.73 21.42
N ASP A 95 -14.70 13.89 21.51
CA ASP A 95 -13.65 14.31 20.58
C ASP A 95 -12.42 13.39 20.66
N ILE A 96 -12.01 12.98 21.87
CA ILE A 96 -10.93 12.02 22.09
C ILE A 96 -11.27 10.67 21.44
N ARG A 97 -12.48 10.16 21.64
CA ARG A 97 -12.94 8.91 21.04
C ARG A 97 -12.90 8.99 19.52
N ARG A 98 -13.47 10.06 18.94
CA ARG A 98 -13.43 10.30 17.47
C ARG A 98 -12.00 10.42 16.95
N TYR A 99 -11.11 11.02 17.70
CA TYR A 99 -9.70 11.13 17.32
C TYR A 99 -9.02 9.77 17.27
N GLN A 100 -9.29 8.89 18.25
CA GLN A 100 -8.78 7.51 18.25
C GLN A 100 -9.31 6.71 17.05
N ASP A 101 -10.62 6.74 16.82
CA ASP A 101 -11.27 6.02 15.71
C ASP A 101 -10.73 6.48 14.33
N ASN A 102 -10.48 7.78 14.19
CA ASN A 102 -9.95 8.34 12.96
C ASN A 102 -8.43 8.14 12.81
N GLY A 103 -7.68 8.01 13.91
CA GLY A 103 -6.22 7.90 13.90
C GLY A 103 -5.72 6.74 13.04
N THR A 104 -6.35 5.58 13.17
CA THR A 104 -6.03 4.39 12.35
C THR A 104 -6.29 4.64 10.87
N LYS A 105 -7.43 5.27 10.54
CA LYS A 105 -7.76 5.62 9.15
C LYS A 105 -6.78 6.63 8.56
N LEU A 106 -6.40 7.64 9.34
CA LEU A 106 -5.42 8.64 8.92
C LEU A 106 -4.05 8.03 8.67
N MET A 107 -3.60 7.09 9.53
CA MET A 107 -2.37 6.33 9.32
C MET A 107 -2.41 5.53 8.03
N GLN A 108 -3.50 4.81 7.76
CA GLN A 108 -3.67 4.03 6.54
C GLN A 108 -3.69 4.92 5.30
N LEU A 109 -4.41 6.03 5.33
CA LEU A 109 -4.43 7.00 4.23
C LEU A 109 -3.04 7.57 3.96
N LYS A 110 -2.29 7.92 5.02
CA LYS A 110 -0.92 8.42 4.89
C LYS A 110 0.02 7.39 4.31
N GLN A 111 -0.08 6.15 4.76
CA GLN A 111 0.72 5.05 4.22
C GLN A 111 0.43 4.82 2.74
N ASN A 112 -0.85 4.79 2.34
CA ASN A 112 -1.26 4.64 0.95
C ASN A 112 -0.73 5.80 0.07
N GLU A 113 -0.81 7.04 0.58
CA GLU A 113 -0.25 8.22 -0.10
C GLU A 113 1.25 8.07 -0.35
N LEU A 114 1.99 7.66 0.69
CA LEU A 114 3.44 7.49 0.61
C LEU A 114 3.85 6.30 -0.27
N MET A 115 3.05 5.24 -0.32
CA MET A 115 3.31 4.07 -1.16
C MET A 115 2.98 4.28 -2.64
N ARG A 116 2.06 5.20 -2.96
CA ARG A 116 1.60 5.44 -4.34
C ARG A 116 2.73 5.66 -5.35
N PRO A 117 3.75 6.51 -5.09
CA PRO A 117 4.85 6.70 -6.04
C PRO A 117 5.69 5.44 -6.25
N LEU A 118 5.84 4.57 -5.22
CA LEU A 118 6.56 3.31 -5.33
C LEU A 118 5.82 2.35 -6.26
N TYR A 119 4.51 2.18 -6.03
CA TYR A 119 3.68 1.35 -6.91
C TYR A 119 3.66 1.86 -8.34
N LYS A 120 3.61 3.19 -8.54
CA LYS A 120 3.69 3.77 -9.88
C LYS A 120 5.00 3.38 -10.58
N LYS A 121 6.14 3.58 -9.90
CA LYS A 121 7.47 3.24 -10.42
C LYS A 121 7.61 1.75 -10.73
N LEU A 122 7.09 0.89 -9.84
CA LEU A 122 7.06 -0.56 -10.04
C LEU A 122 6.22 -0.94 -11.26
N ASN A 123 5.00 -0.40 -11.39
CA ASN A 123 4.11 -0.71 -12.50
C ASN A 123 4.70 -0.27 -13.86
N GLU A 124 5.35 0.87 -13.92
CA GLU A 124 6.06 1.34 -15.12
C GLU A 124 7.19 0.36 -15.51
N ALA A 125 7.92 -0.16 -14.53
CA ALA A 125 8.97 -1.14 -14.77
C ALA A 125 8.40 -2.50 -15.22
N ILE A 126 7.30 -2.96 -14.60
CA ILE A 126 6.60 -4.19 -14.99
C ILE A 126 6.09 -4.06 -16.44
N ASP A 127 5.43 -2.96 -16.79
CA ASP A 127 4.92 -2.72 -18.13
C ASP A 127 6.05 -2.77 -19.18
N ALA A 128 7.16 -2.09 -18.91
CA ALA A 128 8.32 -2.09 -19.80
C ALA A 128 8.92 -3.48 -19.99
N VAL A 129 9.09 -4.26 -18.89
CA VAL A 129 9.64 -5.62 -18.94
C VAL A 129 8.67 -6.57 -19.62
N ALA A 130 7.38 -6.48 -19.32
CA ALA A 130 6.36 -7.34 -19.91
C ALA A 130 6.31 -7.14 -21.44
N LYS A 131 6.25 -5.91 -21.91
CA LYS A 131 6.26 -5.57 -23.35
C LYS A 131 7.52 -6.05 -24.05
N ALA A 132 8.68 -5.79 -23.45
CA ALA A 132 9.97 -6.19 -24.03
C ALA A 132 10.12 -7.70 -24.19
N ASN A 133 9.44 -8.50 -23.34
CA ASN A 133 9.55 -9.96 -23.34
C ASN A 133 8.30 -10.65 -23.91
N GLY A 134 7.35 -9.91 -24.49
CA GLY A 134 6.16 -10.44 -25.15
C GLY A 134 5.14 -11.09 -24.19
N PHE A 135 5.13 -10.69 -22.93
CA PHE A 135 4.10 -11.11 -22.00
C PHE A 135 2.79 -10.37 -22.28
N THR A 136 1.67 -11.08 -22.22
CA THR A 136 0.32 -10.53 -22.37
C THR A 136 -0.33 -10.27 -21.00
N GLN A 137 0.12 -11.00 -19.97
CA GLN A 137 -0.38 -10.87 -18.60
C GLN A 137 0.77 -11.14 -17.61
N ILE A 138 0.77 -10.39 -16.51
CA ILE A 138 1.64 -10.64 -15.36
C ILE A 138 0.77 -10.76 -14.12
N LEU A 139 0.91 -11.87 -13.39
CA LEU A 139 0.19 -12.17 -12.17
C LEU A 139 1.12 -11.98 -10.96
N THR A 140 0.64 -11.28 -9.93
CA THR A 140 1.41 -11.22 -8.68
C THR A 140 1.33 -12.54 -7.93
N THR A 141 2.45 -12.99 -7.36
CA THR A 141 2.48 -14.16 -6.49
C THR A 141 2.07 -13.82 -5.06
N THR A 142 2.08 -12.55 -4.69
CA THR A 142 1.69 -12.10 -3.36
C THR A 142 0.17 -12.19 -3.18
N GLY A 143 -0.26 -12.86 -2.10
CA GLY A 143 -1.68 -13.03 -1.78
C GLY A 143 -2.41 -14.04 -2.66
N ASN A 144 -1.77 -14.60 -3.68
CA ASN A 144 -2.33 -15.65 -4.52
C ASN A 144 -1.71 -17.01 -4.15
N GLN A 145 -2.56 -18.05 -4.14
CA GLN A 145 -2.12 -19.43 -3.94
C GLN A 145 -1.94 -20.09 -5.31
N PHE A 146 -0.71 -20.24 -5.75
CA PHE A 146 -0.38 -20.99 -6.95
C PHE A 146 0.05 -22.40 -6.54
N ALA A 147 -0.54 -23.43 -7.16
CA ALA A 147 -0.10 -24.80 -6.99
C ALA A 147 1.27 -25.05 -7.65
N TYR A 148 1.55 -24.33 -8.72
CA TYR A 148 2.80 -24.41 -9.48
C TYR A 148 3.09 -23.09 -10.21
N VAL A 149 4.34 -22.67 -10.19
CA VAL A 149 4.87 -21.54 -10.96
C VAL A 149 6.18 -21.99 -11.62
N ASP A 150 6.27 -21.90 -12.95
CA ASP A 150 7.51 -22.14 -13.66
C ASP A 150 8.38 -20.88 -13.57
N MET A 151 9.52 -21.00 -12.89
CA MET A 151 10.45 -19.89 -12.63
C MET A 151 10.99 -19.20 -13.89
N LYS A 152 10.94 -19.85 -15.05
CA LYS A 152 11.33 -19.22 -16.33
C LYS A 152 10.37 -18.11 -16.77
N PHE A 153 9.15 -18.09 -16.22
CA PHE A 153 8.15 -17.04 -16.45
C PHE A 153 8.05 -16.04 -15.30
N ASP A 154 8.87 -16.18 -14.26
CA ASP A 154 8.96 -15.17 -13.21
C ASP A 154 9.84 -14.01 -13.68
N ILE A 155 9.25 -12.80 -13.67
CA ILE A 155 9.92 -11.58 -14.11
C ILE A 155 10.46 -10.75 -12.96
N THR A 156 10.39 -11.23 -11.72
CA THR A 156 10.80 -10.48 -10.52
C THR A 156 12.22 -9.92 -10.69
N LYS A 157 13.18 -10.77 -11.08
CA LYS A 157 14.56 -10.34 -11.27
C LYS A 157 14.72 -9.32 -12.40
N LEU A 158 14.04 -9.51 -13.53
CA LEU A 158 14.10 -8.58 -14.66
C LEU A 158 13.57 -7.19 -14.28
N VAL A 159 12.50 -7.14 -13.45
CA VAL A 159 11.94 -5.89 -12.96
C VAL A 159 12.87 -5.24 -11.92
N MET A 160 13.48 -6.03 -11.04
CA MET A 160 14.51 -5.54 -10.10
C MET A 160 15.69 -4.91 -10.84
N ASP A 161 16.21 -5.58 -11.84
CA ASP A 161 17.32 -5.08 -12.68
C ASP A 161 16.92 -3.76 -13.37
N LYS A 162 15.70 -3.69 -13.90
CA LYS A 162 15.13 -2.47 -14.52
C LYS A 162 15.03 -1.30 -13.54
N LEU A 163 14.71 -1.59 -12.27
CA LEU A 163 14.60 -0.59 -11.19
C LEU A 163 15.96 -0.25 -10.55
N GLY A 164 17.03 -0.99 -10.87
CA GLY A 164 18.33 -0.86 -10.22
C GLY A 164 18.33 -1.36 -8.76
N VAL A 165 17.40 -2.24 -8.42
CA VAL A 165 17.28 -2.84 -7.09
C VAL A 165 18.12 -4.10 -7.02
N LYS A 166 19.03 -4.18 -6.04
CA LYS A 166 19.90 -5.35 -5.83
C LYS A 166 19.29 -6.31 -4.83
N GLU A 167 19.43 -7.60 -5.08
CA GLU A 167 19.16 -8.61 -4.06
C GLU A 167 20.10 -8.44 -2.86
N PRO A 168 19.59 -8.65 -1.64
CA PRO A 168 20.46 -8.74 -0.47
C PRO A 168 21.46 -9.88 -0.66
N GLU A 169 22.73 -9.63 -0.36
CA GLU A 169 23.74 -10.69 -0.33
C GLU A 169 23.28 -11.75 0.68
N GLN A 170 23.12 -13.00 0.19
CA GLN A 170 22.83 -14.10 1.10
C GLN A 170 24.05 -14.28 2.03
N PRO A 171 23.84 -14.39 3.35
CA PRO A 171 24.94 -14.71 4.24
C PRO A 171 25.57 -16.02 3.77
N LYS A 172 26.86 -15.95 3.42
CA LYS A 172 27.64 -17.14 3.09
C LYS A 172 27.54 -18.12 4.26
N LYS A 173 26.94 -19.28 4.03
CA LYS A 173 26.91 -20.38 5.00
C LYS A 173 28.31 -20.90 5.25
#